data_45ce6e42579d8379256d332aa077cf33
#
_entry.id   45ce6e42579d8379256d332aa077cf33
#
_cell.length_a   1.000
_cell.length_b   1.000
_cell.length_c   1.000
_cell.angle_alpha   90.00
_cell.angle_beta   90.00
_cell.angle_gamma   90.00
#
_symmetry.space_group_name_H-M   'P 1'
#
loop_
_entity.id
_entity.type
_entity.pdbx_description
1 polymer ?
#
loop_
_entity_poly.entity_id
_entity_poly.type
_entity_poly.pdbx_seq_one_letter_code
_entity_poly.pdbx_strand_id
1 'polypeptide(L)'
;NIFLDLKLHDIPNTVKKSIEAISFLKPYFTTVHISGGDRMLEATIIKKKETKILGVSALTSLDDEQVKKYYLRENINKLVTDFTYFAIENKLDGLVCSPHEIELVKKIAGDKLIIVTPGIRTSSYDEKDDQKRTMTPGEAISLGADYIVVGRQIMKSEKPLNQLKQINSEIEQYQN
;
A
#
# COMPACT_ATOMS: atom_id res chain seq x y z
N ASN A 1 -3.01 -16.53 -3.26
CA ASN A 1 -3.84 -15.45 -2.67
C ASN A 1 -4.11 -14.36 -3.71
N ILE A 2 -5.28 -13.73 -3.64
CA ILE A 2 -5.68 -12.63 -4.53
C ILE A 2 -5.59 -11.32 -3.77
N PHE A 3 -4.92 -10.33 -4.34
CA PHE A 3 -4.97 -8.93 -3.92
C PHE A 3 -5.86 -8.18 -4.91
N LEU A 4 -7.07 -7.80 -4.47
CA LEU A 4 -8.04 -7.06 -5.27
C LEU A 4 -7.91 -5.55 -4.98
N ASP A 5 -7.05 -4.88 -5.73
CA ASP A 5 -6.68 -3.48 -5.53
C ASP A 5 -7.67 -2.51 -6.21
N LEU A 6 -8.80 -2.26 -5.57
CA LEU A 6 -9.88 -1.41 -6.10
C LEU A 6 -9.81 0.05 -5.66
N LYS A 7 -9.10 0.35 -4.57
CA LYS A 7 -8.98 1.69 -3.99
C LYS A 7 -10.34 2.37 -3.80
N LEU A 8 -11.28 1.67 -3.14
CA LEU A 8 -12.63 2.17 -2.93
C LEU A 8 -12.61 3.51 -2.20
N HIS A 9 -13.37 4.47 -2.72
CA HIS A 9 -13.49 5.82 -2.18
C HIS A 9 -14.86 6.39 -2.56
N ASP A 10 -15.84 6.24 -1.67
CA ASP A 10 -17.23 6.64 -1.89
C ASP A 10 -17.93 6.83 -0.53
N ILE A 11 -19.20 7.21 -0.53
CA ILE A 11 -20.00 7.32 0.71
C ILE A 11 -20.06 5.98 1.44
N PRO A 12 -20.18 5.97 2.79
CA PRO A 12 -20.07 4.78 3.63
C PRO A 12 -20.93 3.60 3.19
N ASN A 13 -22.20 3.85 2.80
CA ASN A 13 -23.11 2.78 2.40
C ASN A 13 -22.69 2.10 1.08
N THR A 14 -22.16 2.87 0.12
CA THR A 14 -21.66 2.34 -1.16
C THR A 14 -20.44 1.45 -0.91
N VAL A 15 -19.46 1.94 -0.13
CA VAL A 15 -18.26 1.18 0.20
C VAL A 15 -18.61 -0.08 0.99
N LYS A 16 -19.51 0.00 1.97
CA LYS A 16 -19.99 -1.15 2.74
C LYS A 16 -20.54 -2.27 1.83
N LYS A 17 -21.42 -1.90 0.87
CA LYS A 17 -21.99 -2.88 -0.09
C LYS A 17 -20.93 -3.46 -1.01
N SER A 18 -19.96 -2.64 -1.45
CA SER A 18 -18.84 -3.09 -2.26
C SER A 18 -17.98 -4.10 -1.52
N ILE A 19 -17.61 -3.82 -0.27
CA ILE A 19 -16.85 -4.76 0.58
C ILE A 19 -17.63 -6.06 0.82
N GLU A 20 -18.93 -5.96 1.07
CA GLU A 20 -19.77 -7.15 1.23
C GLU A 20 -19.74 -8.04 -0.04
N ALA A 21 -19.90 -7.45 -1.23
CA ALA A 21 -19.81 -8.17 -2.51
C ALA A 21 -18.43 -8.76 -2.75
N ILE A 22 -17.36 -7.99 -2.52
CA ILE A 22 -15.98 -8.42 -2.66
C ILE A 22 -15.67 -9.61 -1.73
N SER A 23 -16.20 -9.59 -0.50
CA SER A 23 -15.95 -10.64 0.49
C SER A 23 -16.47 -12.02 0.07
N PHE A 24 -17.43 -12.10 -0.86
CA PHE A 24 -17.86 -13.37 -1.45
C PHE A 24 -16.81 -13.98 -2.39
N LEU A 25 -15.95 -13.16 -3.01
CA LEU A 25 -14.84 -13.59 -3.85
C LEU A 25 -13.65 -14.09 -3.01
N LYS A 26 -13.67 -13.85 -1.69
CA LYS A 26 -12.63 -14.22 -0.72
C LYS A 26 -11.22 -13.77 -1.14
N PRO A 27 -11.01 -12.51 -1.57
CA PRO A 27 -9.65 -12.04 -1.78
C PRO A 27 -8.92 -11.96 -0.44
N TYR A 28 -7.61 -12.14 -0.46
CA TYR A 28 -6.78 -11.98 0.74
C TYR A 28 -6.68 -10.51 1.15
N PHE A 29 -6.48 -9.62 0.16
CA PHE A 29 -6.48 -8.17 0.36
C PHE A 29 -7.47 -7.45 -0.54
N THR A 30 -8.01 -6.34 -0.07
CA THR A 30 -8.59 -5.27 -0.89
C THR A 30 -8.24 -3.90 -0.31
N THR A 31 -8.40 -2.83 -1.11
CA THR A 31 -7.96 -1.48 -0.74
C THR A 31 -9.09 -0.48 -0.66
N VAL A 32 -8.95 0.47 0.26
CA VAL A 32 -9.81 1.65 0.41
C VAL A 32 -8.94 2.89 0.61
N HIS A 33 -9.37 4.07 0.20
CA HIS A 33 -8.67 5.31 0.51
C HIS A 33 -8.95 5.76 1.94
N ILE A 34 -7.89 6.07 2.72
CA ILE A 34 -8.02 6.57 4.10
C ILE A 34 -8.70 7.95 4.11
N SER A 35 -8.47 8.76 3.08
CA SER A 35 -9.09 10.08 2.90
C SER A 35 -10.63 10.07 2.81
N GLY A 36 -11.26 8.89 2.74
CA GLY A 36 -12.71 8.75 2.78
C GLY A 36 -13.35 9.03 4.15
N GLY A 37 -12.53 9.16 5.20
CA GLY A 37 -12.95 9.50 6.56
C GLY A 37 -13.48 8.33 7.38
N ASP A 38 -13.61 8.55 8.69
CA ASP A 38 -13.87 7.50 9.69
C ASP A 38 -15.12 6.68 9.38
N ARG A 39 -16.24 7.34 9.03
CA ARG A 39 -17.49 6.63 8.74
C ARG A 39 -17.37 5.67 7.56
N MET A 40 -16.58 6.03 6.54
CA MET A 40 -16.31 5.15 5.40
C MET A 40 -15.42 3.98 5.82
N LEU A 41 -14.38 4.25 6.60
CA LEU A 41 -13.45 3.23 7.08
C LEU A 41 -14.14 2.24 8.01
N GLU A 42 -14.90 2.70 8.99
CA GLU A 42 -15.72 1.84 9.87
C GLU A 42 -16.67 0.93 9.07
N ALA A 43 -17.32 1.49 8.03
CA ALA A 43 -18.22 0.73 7.18
C ALA A 43 -17.56 -0.44 6.46
N THR A 44 -16.25 -0.36 6.18
CA THR A 44 -15.49 -1.45 5.54
C THR A 44 -15.28 -2.64 6.47
N ILE A 45 -15.03 -2.36 7.75
CA ILE A 45 -14.70 -3.40 8.75
C ILE A 45 -15.91 -4.27 9.08
N ILE A 46 -17.12 -3.72 9.06
CA ILE A 46 -18.35 -4.43 9.44
C ILE A 46 -18.62 -5.65 8.55
N LYS A 47 -18.23 -5.63 7.28
CA LYS A 47 -18.60 -6.61 6.25
C LYS A 47 -17.43 -7.35 5.61
N LYS A 48 -16.21 -7.10 6.05
CA LYS A 48 -14.98 -7.62 5.42
C LYS A 48 -14.79 -9.15 5.49
N LYS A 49 -15.48 -9.84 6.41
CA LYS A 49 -15.27 -11.28 6.67
C LYS A 49 -13.77 -11.59 6.89
N GLU A 50 -13.21 -12.52 6.11
CA GLU A 50 -11.80 -12.92 6.15
C GLU A 50 -10.89 -12.02 5.29
N THR A 51 -11.47 -11.17 4.41
CA THR A 51 -10.73 -10.24 3.57
C THR A 51 -10.06 -9.15 4.43
N LYS A 52 -8.76 -8.97 4.26
CA LYS A 52 -8.01 -7.90 4.94
C LYS A 52 -8.14 -6.60 4.18
N ILE A 53 -8.43 -5.52 4.89
CA ILE A 53 -8.63 -4.18 4.34
C ILE A 53 -7.33 -3.38 4.50
N LEU A 54 -6.76 -2.96 3.37
CA LEU A 54 -5.59 -2.08 3.35
C LEU A 54 -6.02 -0.65 3.07
N GLY A 55 -5.61 0.27 3.92
CA GLY A 55 -5.79 1.71 3.72
C GLY A 55 -4.74 2.27 2.75
N VAL A 56 -5.17 2.92 1.68
CA VAL A 56 -4.26 3.67 0.80
C VAL A 56 -3.97 5.02 1.45
N SER A 57 -2.71 5.29 1.75
CA SER A 57 -2.22 6.54 2.32
C SER A 57 -2.09 7.64 1.24
N ALA A 58 -0.97 8.33 1.16
CA ALA A 58 -0.69 9.28 0.10
C ALA A 58 -0.35 8.55 -1.20
N LEU A 59 -0.90 9.02 -2.33
CA LEU A 59 -0.51 8.51 -3.63
C LEU A 59 0.95 8.84 -3.93
N THR A 60 1.68 7.91 -4.53
CA THR A 60 3.12 8.07 -4.84
C THR A 60 3.43 9.18 -5.85
N SER A 61 2.41 9.69 -6.54
CA SER A 61 2.50 10.82 -7.46
C SER A 61 2.40 12.19 -6.79
N LEU A 62 1.97 12.26 -5.51
CA LEU A 62 1.86 13.51 -4.77
C LEU A 62 3.23 14.00 -4.30
N ASP A 63 3.39 15.31 -4.29
CA ASP A 63 4.49 16.05 -3.67
C ASP A 63 3.97 16.94 -2.51
N ASP A 64 4.89 17.57 -1.79
CA ASP A 64 4.54 18.40 -0.64
C ASP A 64 3.67 19.62 -1.00
N GLU A 65 3.82 20.19 -2.20
CA GLU A 65 3.00 21.31 -2.65
C GLU A 65 1.54 20.88 -2.84
N GLN A 66 1.32 19.73 -3.46
CA GLN A 66 0.01 19.15 -3.65
C GLN A 66 -0.61 18.74 -2.31
N VAL A 67 0.19 18.19 -1.40
CA VAL A 67 -0.27 17.85 -0.04
C VAL A 67 -0.69 19.10 0.72
N LYS A 68 0.06 20.19 0.67
CA LYS A 68 -0.33 21.48 1.27
C LYS A 68 -1.64 22.00 0.67
N LYS A 69 -1.77 21.94 -0.64
CA LYS A 69 -2.92 22.49 -1.37
C LYS A 69 -4.22 21.71 -1.13
N TYR A 70 -4.17 20.38 -1.19
CA TYR A 70 -5.37 19.54 -1.20
C TYR A 70 -5.70 18.91 0.16
N TYR A 71 -4.69 18.65 1.00
CA TYR A 71 -4.86 18.02 2.30
C TYR A 71 -4.62 18.96 3.48
N LEU A 72 -4.17 20.20 3.23
CA LEU A 72 -3.85 21.20 4.27
C LEU A 72 -2.86 20.65 5.30
N ARG A 73 -1.91 19.82 4.85
CA ARG A 73 -0.82 19.29 5.66
C ARG A 73 0.50 19.88 5.21
N GLU A 74 1.44 20.00 6.15
CA GLU A 74 2.74 20.63 5.90
C GLU A 74 3.54 19.91 4.80
N ASN A 75 3.54 18.59 4.83
CA ASN A 75 4.28 17.74 3.89
C ASN A 75 3.69 16.32 3.86
N ILE A 76 4.24 15.46 2.98
CA ILE A 76 3.82 14.06 2.83
C ILE A 76 3.98 13.29 4.12
N ASN A 77 5.10 13.46 4.85
CA ASN A 77 5.35 12.72 6.07
C ASN A 77 4.29 13.01 7.14
N LYS A 78 3.85 14.27 7.26
CA LYS A 78 2.77 14.63 8.19
C LYS A 78 1.43 14.00 7.77
N LEU A 79 1.12 13.99 6.48
CA LEU A 79 -0.09 13.35 5.95
C LEU A 79 -0.07 11.84 6.21
N VAL A 80 1.04 11.18 5.91
CA VAL A 80 1.19 9.72 6.13
C VAL A 80 1.16 9.37 7.61
N THR A 81 1.73 10.22 8.47
CA THR A 81 1.62 10.08 9.93
C THR A 81 0.16 10.07 10.37
N ASP A 82 -0.62 11.08 9.96
CA ASP A 82 -2.03 11.19 10.32
C ASP A 82 -2.82 9.98 9.78
N PHE A 83 -2.59 9.58 8.54
CA PHE A 83 -3.25 8.42 7.94
C PHE A 83 -2.86 7.09 8.61
N THR A 84 -1.64 6.96 9.11
CA THR A 84 -1.24 5.78 9.88
C THR A 84 -2.02 5.67 11.18
N TYR A 85 -2.19 6.77 11.91
CA TYR A 85 -3.04 6.80 13.10
C TYR A 85 -4.50 6.50 12.77
N PHE A 86 -5.07 7.09 11.71
CA PHE A 86 -6.46 6.81 11.30
C PHE A 86 -6.65 5.35 10.90
N ALA A 87 -5.67 4.73 10.25
CA ALA A 87 -5.73 3.29 9.94
C ALA A 87 -5.79 2.43 11.21
N ILE A 88 -4.98 2.75 12.21
CA ILE A 88 -4.97 2.04 13.50
C ILE A 88 -6.30 2.24 14.25
N GLU A 89 -6.76 3.49 14.38
CA GLU A 89 -7.99 3.87 15.09
C GLU A 89 -9.22 3.19 14.46
N ASN A 90 -9.28 3.15 13.13
CA ASN A 90 -10.36 2.50 12.39
C ASN A 90 -10.15 0.99 12.18
N LYS A 91 -9.15 0.37 12.83
CA LYS A 91 -8.92 -1.08 12.83
C LYS A 91 -8.74 -1.68 11.43
N LEU A 92 -8.10 -0.94 10.53
CA LEU A 92 -7.67 -1.50 9.25
C LEU A 92 -6.60 -2.57 9.48
N ASP A 93 -6.51 -3.54 8.57
CA ASP A 93 -5.54 -4.63 8.68
C ASP A 93 -4.15 -4.23 8.20
N GLY A 94 -4.04 -3.17 7.40
CA GLY A 94 -2.76 -2.69 6.89
C GLY A 94 -2.84 -1.37 6.14
N LEU A 95 -1.69 -0.95 5.64
CA LEU A 95 -1.50 0.30 4.95
C LEU A 95 -0.73 0.09 3.63
N VAL A 96 -1.15 0.78 2.58
CA VAL A 96 -0.36 0.93 1.34
C VAL A 96 0.33 2.28 1.40
N CYS A 97 1.67 2.28 1.38
CA CYS A 97 2.49 3.49 1.40
C CYS A 97 3.67 3.39 0.42
N SER A 98 4.25 4.54 0.05
CA SER A 98 5.46 4.59 -0.77
C SER A 98 6.66 4.00 -0.02
N PRO A 99 7.69 3.51 -0.74
CA PRO A 99 8.91 2.98 -0.11
C PRO A 99 9.57 3.93 0.88
N HIS A 100 9.54 5.23 0.59
CA HIS A 100 10.16 6.27 1.43
C HIS A 100 9.44 6.52 2.77
N GLU A 101 8.24 5.96 2.95
CA GLU A 101 7.45 6.11 4.18
C GLU A 101 7.43 4.85 5.04
N ILE A 102 8.05 3.73 4.60
CA ILE A 102 8.02 2.44 5.32
C ILE A 102 8.50 2.60 6.77
N GLU A 103 9.70 3.19 6.97
CA GLU A 103 10.27 3.38 8.31
C GLU A 103 9.36 4.23 9.21
N LEU A 104 8.78 5.32 8.66
CA LEU A 104 7.85 6.18 9.37
C LEU A 104 6.61 5.41 9.82
N VAL A 105 6.00 4.65 8.91
CA VAL A 105 4.82 3.83 9.20
C VAL A 105 5.16 2.73 10.20
N LYS A 106 6.27 2.02 10.02
CA LYS A 106 6.72 0.95 10.93
C LYS A 106 6.99 1.47 12.34
N LYS A 107 7.61 2.65 12.46
CA LYS A 107 7.85 3.31 13.75
C LYS A 107 6.55 3.63 14.51
N ILE A 108 5.49 4.03 13.79
CA ILE A 108 4.20 4.41 14.40
C ILE A 108 3.36 3.16 14.69
N ALA A 109 3.24 2.27 13.73
CA ALA A 109 2.32 1.15 13.78
C ALA A 109 2.92 -0.10 14.46
N GLY A 110 4.24 -0.27 14.44
CA GLY A 110 4.87 -1.52 14.85
C GLY A 110 4.33 -2.69 14.02
N ASP A 111 3.79 -3.69 14.71
CA ASP A 111 3.19 -4.88 14.08
C ASP A 111 1.65 -4.81 13.99
N LYS A 112 1.07 -3.64 14.25
CA LYS A 112 -0.39 -3.46 14.21
C LYS A 112 -0.94 -3.38 12.79
N LEU A 113 -0.12 -2.97 11.80
CA LEU A 113 -0.52 -2.84 10.41
C LEU A 113 0.41 -3.63 9.50
N ILE A 114 -0.17 -4.34 8.55
CA ILE A 114 0.52 -4.93 7.41
C ILE A 114 0.95 -3.80 6.48
N ILE A 115 2.22 -3.73 6.11
CA ILE A 115 2.76 -2.70 5.22
C ILE A 115 2.92 -3.29 3.82
N VAL A 116 2.19 -2.71 2.85
CA VAL A 116 2.25 -3.08 1.43
C VAL A 116 2.80 -1.92 0.63
N THR A 117 3.86 -2.15 -0.15
CA THR A 117 4.59 -1.07 -0.81
C THR A 117 4.69 -1.26 -2.32
N PRO A 118 4.08 -0.37 -3.12
CA PRO A 118 4.31 -0.27 -4.56
C PRO A 118 5.59 0.55 -4.85
N GLY A 119 5.93 0.69 -6.13
CA GLY A 119 7.09 1.51 -6.51
C GLY A 119 8.41 0.76 -6.37
N ILE A 120 8.38 -0.55 -6.40
CA ILE A 120 9.56 -1.40 -6.26
C ILE A 120 10.14 -1.73 -7.63
N ARG A 121 11.47 -1.59 -7.73
CA ARG A 121 12.27 -1.90 -8.92
C ARG A 121 13.58 -2.58 -8.52
N THR A 122 14.01 -3.58 -9.27
CA THR A 122 15.37 -4.11 -9.09
C THR A 122 16.41 -3.08 -9.53
N SER A 123 17.61 -3.18 -9.00
CA SER A 123 18.74 -2.30 -9.33
C SER A 123 19.11 -2.29 -10.82
N SER A 124 18.74 -3.33 -11.56
CA SER A 124 19.02 -3.48 -13.00
C SER A 124 17.91 -2.96 -13.91
N TYR A 125 16.81 -2.41 -13.38
CA TYR A 125 15.67 -1.94 -14.17
C TYR A 125 15.81 -0.46 -14.55
N ASP A 126 16.00 -0.17 -15.84
CA ASP A 126 16.32 1.16 -16.38
C ASP A 126 15.20 1.74 -17.30
N GLU A 127 13.92 1.45 -17.01
CA GLU A 127 12.82 2.06 -17.77
C GLU A 127 12.46 3.43 -17.17
N LYS A 128 12.39 4.48 -18.02
CA LYS A 128 11.86 5.81 -17.62
C LYS A 128 10.38 5.64 -17.26
N ASP A 129 10.10 5.64 -15.96
CA ASP A 129 8.77 5.39 -15.38
C ASP A 129 8.17 6.68 -14.82
N ASP A 130 6.84 6.72 -14.71
CA ASP A 130 6.09 7.77 -14.03
C ASP A 130 6.25 7.73 -12.49
N GLN A 131 6.83 6.66 -11.94
CA GLN A 131 7.13 6.56 -10.52
C GLN A 131 8.45 7.24 -10.17
N LYS A 132 8.36 8.39 -9.52
CA LYS A 132 9.51 9.19 -9.06
C LYS A 132 10.16 8.66 -7.78
N ARG A 133 9.49 7.77 -7.05
CA ARG A 133 9.84 7.33 -5.69
C ARG A 133 9.95 5.81 -5.68
N THR A 134 11.11 5.28 -6.09
CA THR A 134 11.37 3.85 -6.20
C THR A 134 12.41 3.38 -5.19
N MET A 135 12.40 2.07 -4.90
CA MET A 135 13.34 1.38 -4.00
C MET A 135 13.54 -0.06 -4.47
N THR A 136 14.65 -0.68 -4.11
CA THR A 136 14.88 -2.09 -4.43
C THR A 136 14.02 -3.03 -3.56
N PRO A 137 13.74 -4.26 -4.02
CA PRO A 137 12.99 -5.25 -3.25
C PRO A 137 13.60 -5.52 -1.87
N GLY A 138 14.90 -5.74 -1.82
CA GLY A 138 15.61 -6.04 -0.59
C GLY A 138 15.57 -4.89 0.42
N GLU A 139 15.85 -3.67 -0.04
CA GLU A 139 15.75 -2.47 0.82
C GLU A 139 14.36 -2.30 1.41
N ALA A 140 13.29 -2.43 0.59
CA ALA A 140 11.92 -2.27 1.09
C ALA A 140 11.57 -3.29 2.20
N ILE A 141 11.96 -4.54 2.03
CA ILE A 141 11.75 -5.58 3.05
C ILE A 141 12.59 -5.31 4.31
N SER A 142 13.86 -4.89 4.15
CA SER A 142 14.74 -4.56 5.30
C SER A 142 14.22 -3.39 6.14
N LEU A 143 13.51 -2.44 5.52
CA LEU A 143 12.87 -1.31 6.19
C LEU A 143 11.53 -1.68 6.86
N GLY A 144 11.01 -2.89 6.63
CA GLY A 144 9.83 -3.41 7.30
C GLY A 144 8.56 -3.51 6.45
N ALA A 145 8.67 -3.49 5.11
CA ALA A 145 7.54 -3.85 4.25
C ALA A 145 7.24 -5.36 4.40
N ASP A 146 5.96 -5.71 4.63
CA ASP A 146 5.52 -7.11 4.67
C ASP A 146 5.25 -7.66 3.26
N TYR A 147 4.83 -6.79 2.34
CA TYR A 147 4.56 -7.12 0.94
C TYR A 147 5.03 -6.01 0.02
N ILE A 148 5.54 -6.39 -1.14
CA ILE A 148 5.92 -5.47 -2.22
C ILE A 148 5.03 -5.70 -3.45
N VAL A 149 4.73 -4.62 -4.19
CA VAL A 149 3.97 -4.69 -5.44
C VAL A 149 4.89 -4.41 -6.60
N VAL A 150 5.12 -5.42 -7.45
CA VAL A 150 5.94 -5.31 -8.66
C VAL A 150 5.09 -5.68 -9.87
N GLY A 151 4.87 -4.73 -10.77
CA GLY A 151 4.02 -4.92 -11.95
C GLY A 151 4.81 -4.93 -13.26
N ARG A 152 5.03 -3.74 -13.81
CA ARG A 152 5.58 -3.53 -15.17
C ARG A 152 6.88 -4.29 -15.42
N GLN A 153 7.80 -4.29 -14.48
CA GLN A 153 9.08 -4.99 -14.61
C GLN A 153 8.91 -6.49 -14.87
N ILE A 154 7.92 -7.14 -14.27
CA ILE A 154 7.62 -8.56 -14.50
C ILE A 154 6.81 -8.73 -15.78
N MET A 155 5.73 -7.95 -15.93
CA MET A 155 4.74 -8.14 -16.99
C MET A 155 5.25 -7.78 -18.40
N LYS A 156 6.21 -6.84 -18.50
CA LYS A 156 6.81 -6.44 -19.78
C LYS A 156 8.09 -7.21 -20.12
N SER A 157 8.57 -8.06 -19.21
CA SER A 157 9.77 -8.84 -19.44
C SER A 157 9.53 -9.95 -20.46
N GLU A 158 10.48 -10.20 -21.34
CA GLU A 158 10.49 -11.38 -22.21
C GLU A 158 10.61 -12.70 -21.41
N LYS A 159 11.16 -12.61 -20.18
CA LYS A 159 11.36 -13.75 -19.27
C LYS A 159 10.81 -13.45 -17.87
N PRO A 160 9.47 -13.38 -17.67
CA PRO A 160 8.85 -12.98 -16.41
C PRO A 160 9.28 -13.80 -15.19
N LEU A 161 9.44 -15.11 -15.38
CA LEU A 161 9.89 -16.02 -14.30
C LEU A 161 11.32 -15.73 -13.84
N ASN A 162 12.21 -15.31 -14.75
CA ASN A 162 13.57 -14.95 -14.38
C ASN A 162 13.58 -13.64 -13.59
N GLN A 163 12.75 -12.67 -13.97
CA GLN A 163 12.57 -11.44 -13.21
C GLN A 163 12.04 -11.71 -11.80
N LEU A 164 11.06 -12.59 -11.67
CA LEU A 164 10.54 -12.97 -10.36
C LEU A 164 11.60 -13.65 -9.50
N LYS A 165 12.41 -14.55 -10.07
CA LYS A 165 13.52 -15.19 -9.35
C LYS A 165 14.58 -14.19 -8.91
N GLN A 166 14.91 -13.21 -9.75
CA GLN A 166 15.85 -12.15 -9.40
C GLN A 166 15.34 -11.31 -8.23
N ILE A 167 14.06 -10.90 -8.27
CA ILE A 167 13.42 -10.14 -7.18
C ILE A 167 13.49 -10.94 -5.87
N ASN A 168 13.14 -12.23 -5.90
CA ASN A 168 13.20 -13.08 -4.71
C ASN A 168 14.63 -13.22 -4.18
N SER A 169 15.61 -13.40 -5.07
CA SER A 169 17.02 -13.48 -4.68
C SER A 169 17.53 -12.18 -4.03
N GLU A 170 17.11 -11.02 -4.52
CA GLU A 170 17.43 -9.73 -3.88
C GLU A 170 16.82 -9.63 -2.47
N ILE A 171 15.59 -10.11 -2.26
CA ILE A 171 14.95 -10.14 -0.94
C ILE A 171 15.71 -11.06 0.02
N GLU A 172 16.06 -12.27 -0.42
CA GLU A 172 16.77 -13.26 0.39
C GLU A 172 18.12 -12.76 0.93
N GLN A 173 18.83 -11.90 0.17
CA GLN A 173 20.10 -11.30 0.58
C GLN A 173 19.96 -10.35 1.79
N TYR A 174 18.77 -9.77 2.00
CA TYR A 174 18.51 -8.84 3.09
C TYR A 174 17.84 -9.49 4.32
N GLN A 175 17.46 -10.76 4.23
CA GLN A 175 16.85 -11.51 5.34
C GLN A 175 17.87 -12.32 6.16
N ASN A 176 19.14 -12.36 5.71
CA ASN A 176 20.27 -12.98 6.39
C ASN A 176 21.09 -11.90 7.12
#